data_2ee72647f5e6adc2ab905b49cf61e757
#
_entry.id   2ee72647f5e6adc2ab905b49cf61e757
#
_cell.length_a   1.000
_cell.length_b   1.000
_cell.length_c   1.000
_cell.angle_alpha   90.00
_cell.angle_beta   90.00
_cell.angle_gamma   90.00
#
_symmetry.space_group_name_H-M   'P 1'
#
loop_
_entity.id
_entity.type
_entity.pdbx_description
1 polymer ?
#
loop_
_entity_poly.entity_id
_entity_poly.type
_entity_poly.pdbx_seq_one_letter_code
_entity_poly.pdbx_strand_id
1 'polypeptide(L)'
;MKLTAKALDLSGRLDFTIPSALLLFIAIIAAILSFIVISRRAQFPLNVCLYLLGALPGLLLVYGLRHEEGTREIIVRPIIDELVKESLLSESVRSLALGIIQWNVGAGIFSTIVVVVALSVLSVQAAADELVAPVLRRRLYDFKALMIVVAVVLVLTVVITRTLIQWQLDFLSSDGRKALLPLATSLANYWGASSTGVMLAAFLPPFFSWTRDVSAFSEISLPEGTQSERQEYLAKQGLVFAPVASVTAILTVAAPALATPVLDAVSHLLQAQSG
;
A
#
# COMPACT_ATOMS: atom_id res chain seq x y z
N MET A 1 -28.49 26.41 8.45
CA MET A 1 -27.22 26.33 7.70
C MET A 1 -25.99 26.05 8.55
N LYS A 2 -25.72 26.75 9.67
CA LYS A 2 -24.51 26.51 10.50
C LYS A 2 -24.42 25.11 11.15
N LEU A 3 -25.56 24.50 11.54
CA LEU A 3 -25.59 23.15 12.15
C LEU A 3 -25.28 22.04 11.14
N THR A 4 -25.79 22.18 9.90
CA THR A 4 -25.52 21.23 8.80
C THR A 4 -24.05 21.26 8.36
N ALA A 5 -23.44 22.44 8.24
CA ALA A 5 -22.03 22.57 7.92
C ALA A 5 -21.12 21.96 9.00
N LYS A 6 -21.48 22.12 10.28
CA LYS A 6 -20.73 21.54 11.41
C LYS A 6 -20.87 20.01 11.48
N ALA A 7 -22.02 19.45 11.12
CA ALA A 7 -22.24 18.02 11.05
C ALA A 7 -21.47 17.39 9.88
N LEU A 8 -21.47 18.03 8.71
CA LEU A 8 -20.68 17.62 7.54
C LEU A 8 -19.16 17.66 7.81
N ASP A 9 -18.70 18.70 8.49
CA ASP A 9 -17.29 18.81 8.91
C ASP A 9 -16.90 17.68 9.88
N LEU A 10 -17.77 17.35 10.85
CA LEU A 10 -17.50 16.28 11.80
C LEU A 10 -17.49 14.90 11.15
N SER A 11 -18.46 14.59 10.26
CA SER A 11 -18.50 13.31 9.54
C SER A 11 -17.25 13.14 8.64
N GLY A 12 -16.92 14.15 7.84
CA GLY A 12 -15.75 14.10 6.96
C GLY A 12 -14.43 13.96 7.71
N ARG A 13 -14.32 14.56 8.90
CA ARG A 13 -13.15 14.37 9.77
C ARG A 13 -13.04 12.94 10.27
N LEU A 14 -14.14 12.30 10.66
CA LEU A 14 -14.16 10.90 11.09
C LEU A 14 -13.79 9.97 9.94
N ASP A 15 -14.39 10.17 8.76
CA ASP A 15 -14.14 9.37 7.56
C ASP A 15 -12.67 9.42 7.11
N PHE A 16 -11.98 10.53 7.37
CA PHE A 16 -10.56 10.68 7.09
C PHE A 16 -9.66 10.17 8.23
N THR A 17 -10.03 10.39 9.48
CA THR A 17 -9.19 10.09 10.65
C THR A 17 -9.02 8.58 10.85
N ILE A 18 -10.09 7.80 10.65
CA ILE A 18 -10.06 6.36 10.84
C ILE A 18 -9.07 5.67 9.87
N PRO A 19 -9.15 5.87 8.53
CA PRO A 19 -8.17 5.29 7.61
C PRO A 19 -6.75 5.79 7.87
N SER A 20 -6.60 7.07 8.29
CA SER A 20 -5.29 7.64 8.63
C SER A 20 -4.64 6.96 9.83
N ALA A 21 -5.39 6.75 10.91
CA ALA A 21 -4.91 6.03 12.08
C ALA A 21 -4.55 4.57 11.73
N LEU A 22 -5.39 3.92 10.92
CA LEU A 22 -5.15 2.56 10.45
C LEU A 22 -3.87 2.49 9.59
N LEU A 23 -3.64 3.45 8.70
CA LEU A 23 -2.42 3.52 7.88
C LEU A 23 -1.17 3.61 8.76
N LEU A 24 -1.17 4.47 9.78
CA LEU A 24 -0.03 4.60 10.70
C LEU A 24 0.24 3.29 11.46
N PHE A 25 -0.82 2.62 11.92
CA PHE A 25 -0.69 1.32 12.59
C PHE A 25 -0.13 0.25 11.65
N ILE A 26 -0.64 0.14 10.42
CA ILE A 26 -0.14 -0.81 9.43
C ILE A 26 1.29 -0.46 8.98
N ALA A 27 1.65 0.82 8.90
CA ALA A 27 3.02 1.25 8.60
C ALA A 27 4.03 0.75 9.66
N ILE A 28 3.66 0.77 10.94
CA ILE A 28 4.48 0.20 12.02
C ILE A 28 4.63 -1.31 11.84
N ILE A 29 3.53 -2.03 11.55
CA ILE A 29 3.57 -3.47 11.26
C ILE A 29 4.47 -3.76 10.06
N ALA A 30 4.36 -2.99 8.99
CA ALA A 30 5.20 -3.11 7.80
C ALA A 30 6.69 -2.97 8.14
N ALA A 31 7.04 -1.96 8.94
CA ALA A 31 8.41 -1.74 9.38
C ALA A 31 8.95 -2.92 10.23
N ILE A 32 8.16 -3.40 11.18
CA ILE A 32 8.54 -4.54 12.04
C ILE A 32 8.73 -5.82 11.21
N LEU A 33 7.78 -6.15 10.35
CA LEU A 33 7.86 -7.35 9.50
C LEU A 33 9.07 -7.27 8.55
N SER A 34 9.29 -6.11 7.93
CA SER A 34 10.43 -5.90 7.05
C SER A 34 11.76 -6.07 7.79
N PHE A 35 11.87 -5.50 9.00
CA PHE A 35 13.04 -5.69 9.85
C PHE A 35 13.26 -7.17 10.18
N ILE A 36 12.21 -7.90 10.56
CA ILE A 36 12.29 -9.34 10.86
C ILE A 36 12.77 -10.13 9.64
N VAL A 37 12.23 -9.85 8.45
CA VAL A 37 12.63 -10.55 7.22
C VAL A 37 14.08 -10.26 6.86
N ILE A 38 14.50 -9.00 6.90
CA ILE A 38 15.87 -8.58 6.62
C ILE A 38 16.84 -9.22 7.63
N SER A 39 16.54 -9.17 8.93
CA SER A 39 17.41 -9.69 9.99
C SER A 39 17.59 -11.21 9.97
N ARG A 40 16.68 -11.92 9.36
CA ARG A 40 16.79 -13.39 9.19
C ARG A 40 17.72 -13.82 8.06
N ARG A 41 17.94 -12.92 7.09
CA ARG A 41 18.63 -13.29 5.85
C ARG A 41 20.00 -12.65 5.66
N ALA A 42 20.25 -11.56 6.32
CA ALA A 42 21.50 -10.85 6.16
C ALA A 42 22.30 -10.85 7.48
N GLN A 43 23.64 -10.79 7.38
CA GLN A 43 24.51 -10.62 8.54
C GLN A 43 24.24 -9.23 9.17
N PHE A 44 24.43 -9.12 10.50
CA PHE A 44 24.04 -7.93 11.27
C PHE A 44 24.46 -6.58 10.65
N PRO A 45 25.72 -6.36 10.21
CA PRO A 45 26.10 -5.09 9.61
C PRO A 45 25.37 -4.82 8.29
N LEU A 46 25.14 -5.86 7.48
CA LEU A 46 24.41 -5.75 6.21
C LEU A 46 22.92 -5.50 6.43
N ASN A 47 22.33 -6.07 7.49
CA ASN A 47 20.93 -5.82 7.86
C ASN A 47 20.68 -4.35 8.16
N VAL A 48 21.55 -3.75 8.96
CA VAL A 48 21.44 -2.33 9.32
C VAL A 48 21.62 -1.47 8.07
N CYS A 49 22.59 -1.77 7.22
CA CYS A 49 22.79 -1.04 5.96
C CYS A 49 21.59 -1.16 5.02
N LEU A 50 21.02 -2.33 4.83
CA LEU A 50 19.85 -2.55 3.96
C LEU A 50 18.61 -1.83 4.51
N TYR A 51 18.40 -1.91 5.83
CA TYR A 51 17.27 -1.22 6.47
C TYR A 51 17.43 0.30 6.37
N LEU A 52 18.62 0.83 6.60
CA LEU A 52 18.92 2.25 6.44
C LEU A 52 18.81 2.69 4.98
N LEU A 53 19.25 1.87 4.02
CA LEU A 53 19.11 2.13 2.58
C LEU A 53 17.65 2.20 2.15
N GLY A 54 16.76 1.45 2.79
CA GLY A 54 15.31 1.55 2.58
C GLY A 54 14.70 2.71 3.33
N ALA A 55 15.06 2.90 4.60
CA ALA A 55 14.49 3.93 5.47
C ALA A 55 14.94 5.34 5.08
N LEU A 56 16.22 5.53 4.72
CA LEU A 56 16.79 6.84 4.41
C LEU A 56 16.12 7.52 3.22
N PRO A 57 15.94 6.89 2.04
CA PRO A 57 15.19 7.50 0.94
C PRO A 57 13.75 7.82 1.31
N GLY A 58 13.09 6.95 2.10
CA GLY A 58 11.75 7.21 2.62
C GLY A 58 11.70 8.46 3.50
N LEU A 59 12.64 8.59 4.43
CA LEU A 59 12.76 9.76 5.29
C LEU A 59 13.12 11.02 4.52
N LEU A 60 14.03 10.93 3.54
CA LEU A 60 14.40 12.06 2.66
C LEU A 60 13.21 12.51 1.80
N LEU A 61 12.41 11.57 1.27
CA LEU A 61 11.17 11.87 0.55
C LEU A 61 10.14 12.56 1.46
N VAL A 62 9.97 12.06 2.68
CA VAL A 62 9.09 12.69 3.69
C VAL A 62 9.58 14.10 4.02
N TYR A 63 10.90 14.26 4.17
CA TYR A 63 11.50 15.58 4.42
C TYR A 63 11.34 16.53 3.23
N GLY A 64 11.59 16.05 1.99
CA GLY A 64 11.38 16.81 0.77
C GLY A 64 9.92 17.23 0.57
N LEU A 65 8.97 16.30 0.79
CA LEU A 65 7.54 16.61 0.76
C LEU A 65 7.12 17.65 1.82
N ARG A 66 7.90 17.80 2.88
CA ARG A 66 7.68 18.81 3.91
C ARG A 66 8.16 20.19 3.49
N HIS A 67 9.21 20.26 2.68
CA HIS A 67 9.87 21.51 2.29
C HIS A 67 9.57 21.96 0.86
N GLU A 68 9.23 21.03 -0.04
CA GLU A 68 8.94 21.37 -1.42
C GLU A 68 7.45 21.48 -1.72
N GLU A 69 7.12 22.47 -2.53
CA GLU A 69 5.79 22.89 -2.95
C GLU A 69 5.21 21.99 -4.08
N GLY A 70 5.40 20.68 -4.01
CA GLY A 70 4.99 19.72 -5.05
C GLY A 70 3.47 19.58 -5.25
N THR A 71 3.01 18.35 -5.50
CA THR A 71 1.59 17.98 -5.76
C THR A 71 0.59 18.53 -4.73
N ARG A 72 1.05 18.79 -3.50
CA ARG A 72 0.30 19.41 -2.41
C ARG A 72 -0.13 20.83 -2.75
N GLU A 73 0.76 21.64 -3.35
CA GLU A 73 0.46 23.02 -3.72
C GLU A 73 -0.44 23.12 -4.94
N ILE A 74 -0.31 22.17 -5.85
CA ILE A 74 -1.04 22.23 -7.11
C ILE A 74 -2.52 21.87 -6.93
N ILE A 75 -2.87 20.96 -6.03
CA ILE A 75 -4.23 20.40 -5.94
C ILE A 75 -4.89 20.69 -4.60
N VAL A 76 -4.21 20.39 -3.49
CA VAL A 76 -4.83 20.41 -2.16
C VAL A 76 -4.84 21.82 -1.57
N ARG A 77 -3.72 22.52 -1.67
CA ARG A 77 -3.58 23.86 -1.08
C ARG A 77 -4.54 24.90 -1.68
N PRO A 78 -4.72 25.00 -3.00
CA PRO A 78 -5.65 25.96 -3.56
C PRO A 78 -7.09 25.78 -3.06
N ILE A 79 -7.53 24.53 -2.90
CA ILE A 79 -8.87 24.24 -2.40
C ILE A 79 -8.98 24.62 -0.92
N ILE A 80 -8.02 24.25 -0.10
CA ILE A 80 -8.01 24.58 1.34
C ILE A 80 -7.88 26.10 1.53
N ASP A 81 -7.04 26.78 0.75
CA ASP A 81 -6.86 28.23 0.85
C ASP A 81 -8.13 28.98 0.48
N GLU A 82 -8.87 28.54 -0.53
CA GLU A 82 -10.17 29.12 -0.89
C GLU A 82 -11.22 28.88 0.21
N LEU A 83 -11.24 27.69 0.83
CA LEU A 83 -12.12 27.41 1.97
C LEU A 83 -11.81 28.26 3.20
N VAL A 84 -10.52 28.59 3.43
CA VAL A 84 -10.11 29.52 4.51
C VAL A 84 -10.52 30.95 4.16
N LYS A 85 -10.31 31.37 2.93
CA LYS A 85 -10.67 32.71 2.43
C LYS A 85 -12.17 32.95 2.51
N GLU A 86 -12.98 31.95 2.23
CA GLU A 86 -14.44 32.00 2.39
C GLU A 86 -14.90 31.82 3.87
N SER A 87 -13.96 31.76 4.81
CA SER A 87 -14.25 31.57 6.25
C SER A 87 -14.98 30.28 6.58
N LEU A 88 -14.94 29.29 5.72
CA LEU A 88 -15.50 27.96 5.92
C LEU A 88 -14.58 27.08 6.79
N LEU A 89 -13.27 27.33 6.75
CA LEU A 89 -12.25 26.69 7.57
C LEU A 89 -11.44 27.71 8.36
N SER A 90 -11.09 27.38 9.60
CA SER A 90 -10.16 28.21 10.37
C SER A 90 -8.71 27.88 10.02
N GLU A 91 -7.78 28.83 10.21
CA GLU A 91 -6.34 28.63 9.94
C GLU A 91 -5.75 27.50 10.77
N SER A 92 -6.24 27.29 12.00
CA SER A 92 -5.83 26.15 12.83
C SER A 92 -6.24 24.81 12.25
N VAL A 93 -7.44 24.73 11.65
CA VAL A 93 -7.89 23.51 10.95
C VAL A 93 -7.11 23.28 9.66
N ARG A 94 -6.77 24.35 8.93
CA ARG A 94 -5.89 24.30 7.77
C ARG A 94 -4.54 23.66 8.09
N SER A 95 -3.85 24.18 9.09
CA SER A 95 -2.53 23.67 9.48
C SER A 95 -2.57 22.21 9.94
N LEU A 96 -3.61 21.83 10.68
CA LEU A 96 -3.84 20.46 11.11
C LEU A 96 -4.08 19.52 9.93
N ALA A 97 -4.99 19.88 9.01
CA ALA A 97 -5.31 19.06 7.83
C ALA A 97 -4.07 18.84 6.96
N LEU A 98 -3.32 19.90 6.68
CA LEU A 98 -2.09 19.81 5.92
C LEU A 98 -1.02 18.94 6.62
N GLY A 99 -0.92 19.03 7.95
CA GLY A 99 -0.04 18.18 8.75
C GLY A 99 -0.42 16.70 8.67
N ILE A 100 -1.69 16.36 8.84
CA ILE A 100 -2.18 14.98 8.76
C ILE A 100 -1.92 14.38 7.37
N ILE A 101 -2.16 15.15 6.30
CA ILE A 101 -1.87 14.71 4.92
C ILE A 101 -0.39 14.38 4.77
N GLN A 102 0.50 15.25 5.26
CA GLN A 102 1.93 15.04 5.22
C GLN A 102 2.35 13.74 5.91
N TRP A 103 1.83 13.51 7.12
CA TRP A 103 2.11 12.30 7.88
C TRP A 103 1.61 11.03 7.17
N ASN A 104 0.42 11.07 6.57
CA ASN A 104 -0.13 9.92 5.84
C ASN A 104 0.68 9.59 4.59
N VAL A 105 1.01 10.59 3.78
CA VAL A 105 1.85 10.40 2.60
C VAL A 105 3.23 9.88 3.01
N GLY A 106 3.82 10.48 4.04
CA GLY A 106 5.10 10.04 4.59
C GLY A 106 5.07 8.60 5.08
N ALA A 107 4.06 8.22 5.87
CA ALA A 107 3.90 6.85 6.36
C ALA A 107 3.69 5.84 5.23
N GLY A 108 2.88 6.19 4.22
CA GLY A 108 2.66 5.35 3.04
C GLY A 108 3.93 5.12 2.23
N ILE A 109 4.68 6.18 1.94
CA ILE A 109 5.96 6.10 1.20
C ILE A 109 6.99 5.31 2.01
N PHE A 110 7.19 5.65 3.28
CA PHE A 110 8.16 4.99 4.15
C PHE A 110 7.90 3.49 4.23
N SER A 111 6.67 3.09 4.55
CA SER A 111 6.31 1.67 4.67
C SER A 111 6.47 0.93 3.34
N THR A 112 6.10 1.55 2.23
CA THR A 112 6.26 0.95 0.90
C THR A 112 7.74 0.71 0.59
N ILE A 113 8.62 1.69 0.81
CA ILE A 113 10.06 1.57 0.55
C ILE A 113 10.68 0.47 1.42
N VAL A 114 10.37 0.45 2.72
CA VAL A 114 10.93 -0.56 3.64
C VAL A 114 10.48 -1.98 3.25
N VAL A 115 9.23 -2.15 2.84
CA VAL A 115 8.73 -3.45 2.34
C VAL A 115 9.39 -3.83 1.02
N VAL A 116 9.57 -2.88 0.08
CA VAL A 116 10.27 -3.15 -1.19
C VAL A 116 11.70 -3.60 -0.94
N VAL A 117 12.41 -2.99 0.00
CA VAL A 117 13.76 -3.44 0.40
C VAL A 117 13.72 -4.86 0.97
N ALA A 118 12.77 -5.18 1.85
CA ALA A 118 12.61 -6.53 2.38
C ALA A 118 12.29 -7.57 1.28
N LEU A 119 11.44 -7.21 0.31
CA LEU A 119 11.17 -8.04 -0.87
C LEU A 119 12.41 -8.22 -1.75
N SER A 120 13.23 -7.18 -1.90
CA SER A 120 14.50 -7.27 -2.65
C SER A 120 15.48 -8.27 -1.99
N VAL A 121 15.53 -8.33 -0.66
CA VAL A 121 16.30 -9.34 0.07
C VAL A 121 15.76 -10.75 -0.20
N LEU A 122 14.44 -10.92 -0.31
CA LEU A 122 13.82 -12.19 -0.69
C LEU A 122 14.09 -12.58 -2.16
N SER A 123 14.48 -11.63 -3.00
CA SER A 123 14.82 -11.87 -4.41
C SER A 123 16.21 -12.51 -4.58
N VAL A 124 17.05 -12.49 -3.53
CA VAL A 124 18.35 -13.15 -3.56
C VAL A 124 18.17 -14.67 -3.61
N GLN A 125 18.87 -15.33 -4.54
CA GLN A 125 18.83 -16.78 -4.71
C GLN A 125 19.29 -17.47 -3.42
N ALA A 126 18.62 -18.55 -3.06
CA ALA A 126 19.01 -19.39 -1.93
C ALA A 126 20.36 -20.09 -2.21
N ALA A 127 21.22 -20.16 -1.20
CA ALA A 127 22.42 -20.97 -1.28
C ALA A 127 22.05 -22.46 -1.31
N ALA A 128 22.95 -23.32 -1.79
CA ALA A 128 22.67 -24.75 -1.97
C ALA A 128 22.23 -25.44 -0.66
N ASP A 129 22.78 -25.04 0.47
CA ASP A 129 22.47 -25.52 1.81
C ASP A 129 21.12 -24.99 2.34
N GLU A 130 20.61 -23.93 1.77
CA GLU A 130 19.28 -23.36 2.08
C GLU A 130 18.13 -23.99 1.25
N LEU A 131 18.45 -24.80 0.23
CA LEU A 131 17.46 -25.46 -0.62
C LEU A 131 16.79 -26.65 0.10
N VAL A 132 16.16 -26.35 1.22
CA VAL A 132 15.38 -27.32 2.03
C VAL A 132 13.94 -26.85 2.22
N ALA A 133 12.99 -27.79 2.22
CA ALA A 133 11.56 -27.50 2.25
C ALA A 133 11.12 -26.52 3.38
N PRO A 134 11.61 -26.64 4.64
CA PRO A 134 11.21 -25.72 5.71
C PRO A 134 11.65 -24.26 5.43
N VAL A 135 12.85 -24.05 4.88
CA VAL A 135 13.38 -22.72 4.57
C VAL A 135 12.60 -22.09 3.42
N LEU A 136 12.35 -22.87 2.36
CA LEU A 136 11.56 -22.39 1.20
C LEU A 136 10.10 -22.07 1.57
N ARG A 137 9.48 -22.89 2.46
CA ARG A 137 8.13 -22.64 2.97
C ARG A 137 8.08 -21.36 3.80
N ARG A 138 9.04 -21.14 4.66
CA ARG A 138 9.15 -19.91 5.45
C ARG A 138 9.33 -18.67 4.57
N ARG A 139 10.19 -18.78 3.55
CA ARG A 139 10.40 -17.72 2.56
C ARG A 139 9.12 -17.35 1.82
N LEU A 140 8.34 -18.36 1.42
CA LEU A 140 7.02 -18.14 0.81
C LEU A 140 6.06 -17.43 1.76
N TYR A 141 6.08 -17.79 3.05
CA TYR A 141 5.25 -17.16 4.06
C TYR A 141 5.63 -15.70 4.28
N ASP A 142 6.92 -15.41 4.45
CA ASP A 142 7.45 -14.05 4.60
C ASP A 142 7.10 -13.19 3.36
N PHE A 143 7.24 -13.74 2.16
CA PHE A 143 6.85 -13.08 0.91
C PHE A 143 5.34 -12.73 0.88
N LYS A 144 4.48 -13.68 1.19
CA LYS A 144 3.02 -13.44 1.24
C LYS A 144 2.65 -12.39 2.28
N ALA A 145 3.24 -12.44 3.46
CA ALA A 145 2.98 -11.49 4.52
C ALA A 145 3.35 -10.06 4.12
N LEU A 146 4.53 -9.86 3.54
CA LEU A 146 4.98 -8.56 3.04
C LEU A 146 4.08 -8.03 1.92
N MET A 147 3.67 -8.89 0.99
CA MET A 147 2.77 -8.52 -0.09
C MET A 147 1.40 -8.06 0.42
N ILE A 148 0.83 -8.77 1.38
CA ILE A 148 -0.45 -8.37 1.99
C ILE A 148 -0.31 -7.00 2.67
N VAL A 149 0.73 -6.82 3.46
CA VAL A 149 0.93 -5.57 4.21
C VAL A 149 1.12 -4.38 3.27
N VAL A 150 1.94 -4.50 2.22
CA VAL A 150 2.12 -3.38 1.27
C VAL A 150 0.84 -3.12 0.47
N ALA A 151 0.07 -4.16 0.11
CA ALA A 151 -1.23 -3.97 -0.55
C ALA A 151 -2.19 -3.17 0.33
N VAL A 152 -2.28 -3.50 1.62
CA VAL A 152 -3.12 -2.77 2.58
C VAL A 152 -2.66 -1.32 2.71
N VAL A 153 -1.35 -1.07 2.82
CA VAL A 153 -0.79 0.30 2.86
C VAL A 153 -1.21 1.10 1.63
N LEU A 154 -1.06 0.53 0.44
CA LEU A 154 -1.36 1.22 -0.82
C LEU A 154 -2.87 1.44 -1.00
N VAL A 155 -3.71 0.46 -0.64
CA VAL A 155 -5.18 0.62 -0.64
C VAL A 155 -5.60 1.73 0.31
N LEU A 156 -5.07 1.74 1.55
CA LEU A 156 -5.38 2.80 2.52
C LEU A 156 -4.93 4.17 2.01
N THR A 157 -3.79 4.27 1.33
CA THR A 157 -3.32 5.53 0.73
C THR A 157 -4.30 6.02 -0.34
N VAL A 158 -4.83 5.14 -1.18
CA VAL A 158 -5.86 5.48 -2.19
C VAL A 158 -7.16 5.94 -1.51
N VAL A 159 -7.62 5.21 -0.49
CA VAL A 159 -8.83 5.54 0.27
C VAL A 159 -8.69 6.90 0.94
N ILE A 160 -7.58 7.16 1.62
CA ILE A 160 -7.30 8.43 2.30
C ILE A 160 -7.28 9.58 1.29
N THR A 161 -6.60 9.41 0.15
CA THR A 161 -6.57 10.43 -0.90
C THR A 161 -7.96 10.75 -1.41
N ARG A 162 -8.78 9.73 -1.66
CA ARG A 162 -10.15 9.90 -2.11
C ARG A 162 -11.03 10.60 -1.07
N THR A 163 -11.04 10.12 0.17
CA THR A 163 -11.87 10.69 1.25
C THR A 163 -11.49 12.13 1.54
N LEU A 164 -10.18 12.44 1.48
CA LEU A 164 -9.69 13.80 1.63
C LEU A 164 -10.25 14.74 0.57
N ILE A 165 -10.22 14.34 -0.70
CA ILE A 165 -10.72 15.16 -1.81
C ILE A 165 -12.24 15.29 -1.72
N GLN A 166 -12.95 14.20 -1.43
CA GLN A 166 -14.41 14.23 -1.27
C GLN A 166 -14.85 15.15 -0.13
N TRP A 167 -14.16 15.09 1.01
CA TRP A 167 -14.46 16.00 2.13
C TRP A 167 -14.35 17.46 1.73
N GLN A 168 -13.34 17.84 0.94
CA GLN A 168 -13.19 19.20 0.44
C GLN A 168 -14.33 19.60 -0.52
N LEU A 169 -14.78 18.67 -1.38
CA LEU A 169 -15.86 18.91 -2.32
C LEU A 169 -17.23 19.12 -1.64
N ASP A 170 -17.42 18.59 -0.44
CA ASP A 170 -18.69 18.73 0.30
C ASP A 170 -18.95 20.17 0.79
N PHE A 171 -17.90 21.02 0.84
CA PHE A 171 -18.04 22.45 1.16
C PHE A 171 -18.37 23.32 -0.07
N LEU A 172 -18.24 22.78 -1.28
CA LEU A 172 -18.50 23.52 -2.50
C LEU A 172 -20.01 23.55 -2.83
N SER A 173 -20.39 24.52 -3.66
CA SER A 173 -21.72 24.54 -4.25
C SER A 173 -21.97 23.29 -5.09
N SER A 174 -23.25 22.97 -5.33
CA SER A 174 -23.64 21.81 -6.17
C SER A 174 -22.96 21.79 -7.54
N ASP A 175 -22.77 22.95 -8.14
CA ASP A 175 -22.15 23.10 -9.47
C ASP A 175 -20.63 22.97 -9.40
N GLY A 176 -19.99 23.55 -8.38
CA GLY A 176 -18.55 23.38 -8.13
C GLY A 176 -18.21 21.92 -7.82
N ARG A 177 -19.04 21.23 -7.02
CA ARG A 177 -18.89 19.81 -6.74
C ARG A 177 -18.99 18.95 -8.00
N LYS A 178 -20.01 19.19 -8.86
CA LYS A 178 -20.18 18.46 -10.13
C LYS A 178 -19.01 18.67 -11.07
N ALA A 179 -18.43 19.85 -11.12
CA ALA A 179 -17.28 20.17 -11.97
C ALA A 179 -15.99 19.47 -11.51
N LEU A 180 -15.75 19.34 -10.21
CA LEU A 180 -14.51 18.80 -9.65
C LEU A 180 -14.56 17.31 -9.32
N LEU A 181 -15.74 16.70 -9.21
CA LEU A 181 -15.88 15.27 -8.90
C LEU A 181 -15.18 14.35 -9.92
N PRO A 182 -15.23 14.61 -11.26
CA PRO A 182 -14.47 13.81 -12.23
C PRO A 182 -12.96 13.87 -12.02
N LEU A 183 -12.43 15.05 -11.65
CA LEU A 183 -11.00 15.21 -11.35
C LEU A 183 -10.60 14.40 -10.11
N ALA A 184 -11.40 14.44 -9.05
CA ALA A 184 -11.19 13.66 -7.84
C ALA A 184 -11.12 12.14 -8.11
N THR A 185 -12.08 11.65 -8.91
CA THR A 185 -12.14 10.25 -9.31
C THR A 185 -10.95 9.87 -10.18
N SER A 186 -10.59 10.71 -11.16
CA SER A 186 -9.43 10.47 -12.03
C SER A 186 -8.12 10.42 -11.24
N LEU A 187 -7.94 11.30 -10.26
CA LEU A 187 -6.76 11.32 -9.40
C LEU A 187 -6.67 10.06 -8.52
N ALA A 188 -7.77 9.64 -7.91
CA ALA A 188 -7.81 8.41 -7.12
C ALA A 188 -7.51 7.16 -7.98
N ASN A 189 -8.04 7.11 -9.21
CA ASN A 189 -7.75 6.04 -10.17
C ASN A 189 -6.28 6.04 -10.61
N TYR A 190 -5.70 7.22 -10.86
CA TYR A 190 -4.28 7.35 -11.17
C TYR A 190 -3.39 6.81 -10.05
N TRP A 191 -3.68 7.16 -8.80
CA TRP A 191 -2.95 6.64 -7.64
C TRP A 191 -3.14 5.13 -7.47
N GLY A 192 -4.34 4.62 -7.69
CA GLY A 192 -4.62 3.18 -7.67
C GLY A 192 -3.83 2.41 -8.72
N ALA A 193 -3.83 2.90 -9.97
CA ALA A 193 -3.08 2.29 -11.07
C ALA A 193 -1.56 2.34 -10.85
N SER A 194 -1.03 3.50 -10.42
CA SER A 194 0.40 3.68 -10.11
C SER A 194 0.84 2.76 -8.97
N SER A 195 0.03 2.65 -7.91
CA SER A 195 0.28 1.75 -6.78
C SER A 195 0.29 0.28 -7.21
N THR A 196 -0.61 -0.11 -8.11
CA THR A 196 -0.62 -1.46 -8.70
C THR A 196 0.65 -1.71 -9.52
N GLY A 197 1.14 -0.73 -10.26
CA GLY A 197 2.44 -0.81 -10.96
C GLY A 197 3.61 -1.05 -10.00
N VAL A 198 3.65 -0.31 -8.90
CA VAL A 198 4.66 -0.50 -7.84
C VAL A 198 4.56 -1.92 -7.24
N MET A 199 3.33 -2.39 -6.97
CA MET A 199 3.11 -3.75 -6.47
C MET A 199 3.63 -4.83 -7.43
N LEU A 200 3.35 -4.69 -8.73
CA LEU A 200 3.85 -5.62 -9.75
C LEU A 200 5.38 -5.62 -9.79
N ALA A 201 5.99 -4.45 -9.83
CA ALA A 201 7.44 -4.31 -9.84
C ALA A 201 8.11 -4.92 -8.60
N ALA A 202 7.49 -4.78 -7.42
CA ALA A 202 7.99 -5.36 -6.19
C ALA A 202 7.73 -6.87 -6.06
N PHE A 203 6.64 -7.37 -6.68
CA PHE A 203 6.23 -8.78 -6.65
C PHE A 203 7.09 -9.69 -7.54
N LEU A 204 7.35 -9.25 -8.77
CA LEU A 204 7.94 -10.12 -9.79
C LEU A 204 9.34 -10.67 -9.41
N PRO A 205 10.31 -9.87 -8.94
CA PRO A 205 11.64 -10.38 -8.65
C PRO A 205 11.67 -11.49 -7.57
N PRO A 206 11.05 -11.31 -6.37
CA PRO A 206 11.06 -12.37 -5.36
C PRO A 206 10.23 -13.60 -5.77
N PHE A 207 9.18 -13.40 -6.59
CA PHE A 207 8.38 -14.50 -7.13
C PHE A 207 9.19 -15.37 -8.08
N PHE A 208 9.89 -14.77 -9.03
CA PHE A 208 10.76 -15.53 -9.97
C PHE A 208 11.93 -16.20 -9.25
N SER A 209 12.58 -15.52 -8.30
CA SER A 209 13.64 -16.12 -7.51
C SER A 209 13.14 -17.33 -6.72
N TRP A 210 11.98 -17.18 -6.04
CA TRP A 210 11.38 -18.28 -5.28
C TRP A 210 10.98 -19.45 -6.18
N THR A 211 10.37 -19.20 -7.34
CA THR A 211 10.00 -20.25 -8.30
C THR A 211 11.23 -21.02 -8.78
N ARG A 212 12.32 -20.33 -9.07
CA ARG A 212 13.58 -20.94 -9.47
C ARG A 212 14.18 -21.82 -8.37
N ASP A 213 14.19 -21.33 -7.12
CA ASP A 213 14.71 -22.08 -5.98
C ASP A 213 13.87 -23.34 -5.70
N VAL A 214 12.54 -23.26 -5.82
CA VAL A 214 11.63 -24.41 -5.69
C VAL A 214 11.84 -25.41 -6.81
N SER A 215 12.08 -24.96 -8.05
CA SER A 215 12.40 -25.84 -9.17
C SER A 215 13.71 -26.60 -8.91
N ALA A 216 14.77 -25.89 -8.52
CA ALA A 216 16.05 -26.48 -8.17
C ALA A 216 15.94 -27.48 -7.01
N PHE A 217 15.18 -27.15 -5.97
CA PHE A 217 14.89 -28.06 -4.86
C PHE A 217 14.22 -29.35 -5.35
N SER A 218 13.22 -29.26 -6.24
CA SER A 218 12.54 -30.43 -6.77
C SER A 218 13.43 -31.32 -7.63
N GLU A 219 14.35 -30.73 -8.39
CA GLU A 219 15.32 -31.45 -9.19
C GLU A 219 16.35 -32.21 -8.34
N ILE A 220 16.83 -31.59 -7.25
CA ILE A 220 17.74 -32.23 -6.29
C ILE A 220 17.03 -33.38 -5.53
N SER A 221 15.77 -33.14 -5.14
CA SER A 221 15.00 -34.12 -4.35
C SER A 221 14.50 -35.32 -5.16
N LEU A 222 14.22 -35.13 -6.44
CA LEU A 222 13.70 -36.13 -7.37
C LEU A 222 14.42 -36.03 -8.73
N PRO A 223 15.70 -36.45 -8.83
CA PRO A 223 16.51 -36.27 -10.04
C PRO A 223 15.90 -37.00 -11.26
N GLU A 224 15.39 -38.21 -11.06
CA GLU A 224 14.77 -39.04 -12.11
C GLU A 224 13.23 -38.84 -12.22
N GLY A 225 12.63 -38.00 -11.38
CA GLY A 225 11.19 -37.76 -11.35
C GLY A 225 10.68 -36.98 -12.58
N THR A 226 9.54 -37.42 -13.07
CA THR A 226 8.80 -36.68 -14.11
C THR A 226 8.32 -35.32 -13.55
N GLN A 227 7.97 -34.40 -14.45
CA GLN A 227 7.46 -33.08 -14.04
C GLN A 227 6.17 -33.20 -13.17
N SER A 228 5.32 -34.18 -13.44
CA SER A 228 4.11 -34.41 -12.65
C SER A 228 4.44 -34.89 -11.22
N GLU A 229 5.39 -35.83 -11.09
CA GLU A 229 5.83 -36.34 -9.78
C GLU A 229 6.50 -35.24 -8.95
N ARG A 230 7.31 -34.38 -9.58
CA ARG A 230 7.93 -33.22 -8.93
C ARG A 230 6.87 -32.23 -8.43
N GLN A 231 5.83 -31.94 -9.22
CA GLN A 231 4.74 -31.08 -8.82
C GLN A 231 3.93 -31.68 -7.65
N GLU A 232 3.65 -32.98 -7.67
CA GLU A 232 2.97 -33.68 -6.57
C GLU A 232 3.81 -33.64 -5.30
N TYR A 233 5.12 -33.89 -5.42
CA TYR A 233 6.05 -33.77 -4.30
C TYR A 233 6.06 -32.37 -3.69
N LEU A 234 6.17 -31.32 -4.54
CA LEU A 234 6.12 -29.93 -4.08
C LEU A 234 4.79 -29.59 -3.42
N ALA A 235 3.67 -30.15 -3.92
CA ALA A 235 2.35 -29.97 -3.31
C ALA A 235 2.31 -30.58 -1.90
N LYS A 236 2.82 -31.79 -1.73
CA LYS A 236 2.95 -32.46 -0.40
C LYS A 236 3.84 -31.66 0.56
N GLN A 237 4.86 -30.99 0.04
CA GLN A 237 5.73 -30.10 0.82
C GLN A 237 5.12 -28.71 1.10
N GLY A 238 3.94 -28.39 0.56
CA GLY A 238 3.30 -27.06 0.69
C GLY A 238 4.05 -25.95 -0.03
N LEU A 239 4.80 -26.31 -1.10
CA LEU A 239 5.63 -25.40 -1.91
C LEU A 239 4.97 -25.03 -3.26
N VAL A 240 3.74 -25.44 -3.48
CA VAL A 240 2.99 -25.05 -4.70
C VAL A 240 2.18 -23.82 -4.41
N PHE A 241 2.21 -22.85 -5.32
CA PHE A 241 1.18 -21.83 -5.39
C PHE A 241 -0.14 -22.52 -5.81
N ALA A 242 -0.99 -22.85 -4.83
CA ALA A 242 -2.31 -23.37 -5.15
C ALA A 242 -3.07 -22.39 -6.06
N PRO A 243 -3.93 -22.84 -6.99
CA PRO A 243 -4.69 -21.96 -7.89
C PRO A 243 -5.45 -20.85 -7.15
N VAL A 244 -6.02 -21.17 -6.00
CA VAL A 244 -6.70 -20.21 -5.10
C VAL A 244 -5.71 -19.15 -4.57
N ALA A 245 -4.50 -19.57 -4.20
CA ALA A 245 -3.46 -18.66 -3.74
C ALA A 245 -2.95 -17.74 -4.88
N SER A 246 -2.97 -18.22 -6.12
CA SER A 246 -2.62 -17.41 -7.30
C SER A 246 -3.68 -16.33 -7.55
N VAL A 247 -4.97 -16.64 -7.43
CA VAL A 247 -6.06 -15.65 -7.51
C VAL A 247 -5.94 -14.63 -6.39
N THR A 248 -5.68 -15.07 -5.16
CA THR A 248 -5.46 -14.16 -4.02
C THR A 248 -4.25 -13.26 -4.26
N ALA A 249 -3.15 -13.78 -4.81
CA ALA A 249 -1.98 -12.98 -5.15
C ALA A 249 -2.30 -11.93 -6.22
N ILE A 250 -3.02 -12.29 -7.28
CA ILE A 250 -3.46 -11.36 -8.33
C ILE A 250 -4.36 -10.29 -7.74
N LEU A 251 -5.36 -10.66 -6.92
CA LEU A 251 -6.25 -9.71 -6.26
C LEU A 251 -5.47 -8.79 -5.31
N THR A 252 -4.49 -9.31 -4.58
CA THR A 252 -3.64 -8.51 -3.69
C THR A 252 -2.86 -7.46 -4.48
N VAL A 253 -2.27 -7.83 -5.62
CA VAL A 253 -1.53 -6.91 -6.50
C VAL A 253 -2.46 -5.89 -7.15
N ALA A 254 -3.67 -6.28 -7.56
CA ALA A 254 -4.65 -5.41 -8.19
C ALA A 254 -5.46 -4.56 -7.17
N ALA A 255 -5.42 -4.89 -5.88
CA ALA A 255 -6.24 -4.25 -4.86
C ALA A 255 -6.19 -2.71 -4.86
N PRO A 256 -5.03 -2.04 -5.03
CA PRO A 256 -5.00 -0.59 -5.09
C PRO A 256 -5.78 -0.01 -6.28
N ALA A 257 -5.72 -0.64 -7.45
CA ALA A 257 -6.50 -0.21 -8.62
C ALA A 257 -8.01 -0.46 -8.45
N LEU A 258 -8.39 -1.50 -7.71
CA LEU A 258 -9.78 -1.86 -7.47
C LEU A 258 -10.41 -1.06 -6.32
N ALA A 259 -9.60 -0.38 -5.50
CA ALA A 259 -10.10 0.34 -4.32
C ALA A 259 -11.18 1.38 -4.67
N THR A 260 -10.95 2.21 -5.70
CA THR A 260 -11.93 3.24 -6.12
C THR A 260 -13.21 2.65 -6.69
N PRO A 261 -13.19 1.73 -7.68
CA PRO A 261 -14.41 1.11 -8.20
C PRO A 261 -15.24 0.38 -7.13
N VAL A 262 -14.57 -0.30 -6.19
CA VAL A 262 -15.26 -0.99 -5.09
C VAL A 262 -15.96 0.00 -4.16
N LEU A 263 -15.28 1.08 -3.79
CA LEU A 263 -15.87 2.13 -2.96
C LEU A 263 -17.06 2.81 -3.65
N ASP A 264 -16.99 3.03 -4.96
CA ASP A 264 -18.12 3.57 -5.73
C ASP A 264 -19.32 2.62 -5.71
N ALA A 265 -19.09 1.33 -5.97
CA ALA A 265 -20.14 0.31 -5.93
C ALA A 265 -20.81 0.23 -4.55
N VAL A 266 -20.01 0.24 -3.46
CA VAL A 266 -20.53 0.22 -2.08
C VAL A 266 -21.35 1.49 -1.78
N SER A 267 -20.86 2.67 -2.17
CA SER A 267 -21.61 3.93 -1.94
C SER A 267 -22.95 3.98 -2.69
N HIS A 268 -23.00 3.47 -3.92
CA HIS A 268 -24.25 3.35 -4.67
C HIS A 268 -25.24 2.38 -4.02
N LEU A 269 -24.78 1.24 -3.50
CA LEU A 269 -25.63 0.28 -2.80
C LEU A 269 -26.21 0.88 -1.50
N LEU A 270 -25.42 1.60 -0.73
CA LEU A 270 -25.90 2.26 0.50
C LEU A 270 -26.91 3.35 0.20
N GLN A 271 -26.74 4.13 -0.86
CA GLN A 271 -27.69 5.14 -1.29
C GLN A 271 -29.02 4.53 -1.76
N ALA A 272 -28.98 3.40 -2.46
CA ALA A 272 -30.18 2.68 -2.90
C ALA A 272 -30.99 2.08 -1.74
N GLN A 273 -30.40 1.84 -0.57
CA GLN A 273 -31.09 1.35 0.63
C GLN A 273 -31.70 2.47 1.48
N SER A 274 -31.26 3.70 1.29
CA SER A 274 -31.71 4.86 2.10
C SER A 274 -32.82 5.68 1.43
N GLY A 275 -33.21 5.36 0.20
CA GLY A 275 -34.32 5.98 -0.55
C GLY A 275 -35.51 5.05 -0.68
#